data_dde3c189c3a0bdb793ca8dde83844371
#
_entry.id   dde3c189c3a0bdb793ca8dde83844371
#
_cell.length_a   1.000
_cell.length_b   1.000
_cell.length_c   1.000
_cell.angle_alpha   90.00
_cell.angle_beta   90.00
_cell.angle_gamma   90.00
#
_symmetry.space_group_name_H-M   'P 1'
#
loop_
_entity.id
_entity.type
_entity.pdbx_description
1 polymer ?
#
loop_
_entity_poly.entity_id
_entity_poly.type
_entity_poly.pdbx_seq_one_letter_code
_entity_poly.pdbx_strand_id
1 'polypeptide(L)'
;MIIYLSEMEVSYTQIGTLYAIRKLVAFFLEIPTGILADLLGRKLSLAVSFFAYIIAFISIYYSTNFYLLITAFSIFGLAETLRSGSHKAIIVSYLEKQGWMSLKTDYFANTRAWAQFGSAISSLIAGFLVLFSGEFKSIFLYSVIPYIINFFNLLSYPKYLDEGGKKKKKKAQINFIKQLWLVLKQKQLIKVITNATILSSFLGASKDFIQPMMATFALTLPFLGFIDDDKQKVGLVVGVLYFGIYMMTSRAAVISKSVKKKIPHQERFITYTLIIGLLLGVFAGVLYEANLTLIAIFIFTLVYITDSLRKPILTSYIADDSPTEMLTTVLSVDSFVLTVSTALLSFTFGVLCDYLSIGNALIILGICLVSFYFIVRLFFGKK
;
A
#
# COMPACT_ATOMS: atom_id res chain seq x y z
N MET A 1 -12.46 -6.32 -2.58
CA MET A 1 -12.49 -6.29 -1.09
C MET A 1 -13.64 -5.44 -0.59
N ILE A 2 -13.68 -4.11 -0.84
CA ILE A 2 -14.74 -3.24 -0.33
C ILE A 2 -16.13 -3.65 -0.85
N ILE A 3 -16.29 -3.94 -2.13
CA ILE A 3 -17.57 -4.39 -2.71
C ILE A 3 -18.08 -5.62 -1.97
N TYR A 4 -17.25 -6.61 -1.70
CA TYR A 4 -17.63 -7.79 -0.93
C TYR A 4 -18.05 -7.44 0.51
N LEU A 5 -17.30 -6.56 1.19
CA LEU A 5 -17.66 -6.13 2.54
C LEU A 5 -18.97 -5.33 2.55
N SER A 6 -19.22 -4.53 1.52
CA SER A 6 -20.51 -3.83 1.36
C SER A 6 -21.69 -4.79 1.11
N GLU A 7 -21.45 -5.91 0.41
CA GLU A 7 -22.45 -6.99 0.27
C GLU A 7 -22.79 -7.67 1.61
N MET A 8 -21.85 -7.65 2.55
CA MET A 8 -22.06 -8.15 3.93
C MET A 8 -22.67 -7.08 4.84
N GLU A 9 -23.16 -5.97 4.31
CA GLU A 9 -23.73 -4.84 5.06
C GLU A 9 -22.73 -4.20 6.05
N VAL A 10 -21.44 -4.37 5.81
CA VAL A 10 -20.37 -3.74 6.61
C VAL A 10 -20.29 -2.26 6.22
N SER A 11 -20.46 -1.35 7.19
CA SER A 11 -20.41 0.09 6.94
C SER A 11 -19.00 0.55 6.54
N TYR A 12 -18.89 1.71 5.88
CA TYR A 12 -17.58 2.26 5.51
C TYR A 12 -16.70 2.57 6.72
N THR A 13 -17.28 2.97 7.85
CA THR A 13 -16.59 3.14 9.14
C THR A 13 -15.99 1.81 9.61
N GLN A 14 -16.76 0.74 9.54
CA GLN A 14 -16.28 -0.60 9.88
C GLN A 14 -15.17 -1.08 8.92
N ILE A 15 -15.30 -0.82 7.62
CA ILE A 15 -14.27 -1.11 6.62
C ILE A 15 -13.00 -0.33 6.93
N GLY A 16 -13.11 0.97 7.19
CA GLY A 16 -11.97 1.81 7.61
C GLY A 16 -11.31 1.30 8.89
N THR A 17 -12.12 0.81 9.86
CA THR A 17 -11.63 0.18 11.10
C THR A 17 -10.84 -1.10 10.81
N LEU A 18 -11.32 -1.98 9.93
CA LEU A 18 -10.60 -3.19 9.53
C LEU A 18 -9.24 -2.86 8.90
N TYR A 19 -9.18 -1.88 8.00
CA TYR A 19 -7.92 -1.43 7.40
C TYR A 19 -6.99 -0.79 8.44
N ALA A 20 -7.53 0.00 9.39
CA ALA A 20 -6.76 0.56 10.48
C ALA A 20 -6.19 -0.53 11.40
N ILE A 21 -6.99 -1.52 11.81
CA ILE A 21 -6.56 -2.67 12.63
C ILE A 21 -5.43 -3.43 11.92
N ARG A 22 -5.59 -3.75 10.63
CA ARG A 22 -4.55 -4.41 9.84
C ARG A 22 -3.23 -3.65 9.90
N LYS A 23 -3.26 -2.32 9.75
CA LYS A 23 -2.05 -1.48 9.79
C LYS A 23 -1.47 -1.37 11.18
N LEU A 24 -2.30 -1.24 12.22
CA LEU A 24 -1.85 -1.21 13.61
C LEU A 24 -1.24 -2.55 14.04
N VAL A 25 -1.85 -3.67 13.69
CA VAL A 25 -1.28 -5.01 13.95
C VAL A 25 0.08 -5.14 13.27
N ALA A 26 0.18 -4.74 11.98
CA ALA A 26 1.45 -4.75 11.28
C ALA A 26 2.49 -3.89 12.00
N PHE A 27 2.12 -2.73 12.46
CA PHE A 27 2.98 -1.83 13.22
C PHE A 27 3.48 -2.44 14.54
N PHE A 28 2.57 -2.89 15.41
CA PHE A 28 2.94 -3.45 16.72
C PHE A 28 3.77 -4.73 16.62
N LEU A 29 3.54 -5.51 15.57
CA LEU A 29 4.24 -6.78 15.36
C LEU A 29 5.53 -6.64 14.53
N GLU A 30 5.86 -5.47 13.98
CA GLU A 30 7.06 -5.30 13.15
C GLU A 30 8.35 -5.66 13.91
N ILE A 31 8.47 -5.23 15.17
CA ILE A 31 9.63 -5.56 16.01
C ILE A 31 9.64 -7.04 16.41
N PRO A 32 8.57 -7.61 17.01
CA PRO A 32 8.53 -9.04 17.36
C PRO A 32 8.78 -9.97 16.17
N THR A 33 8.18 -9.70 15.03
CA THR A 33 8.36 -10.54 13.83
C THR A 33 9.74 -10.40 13.21
N GLY A 34 10.38 -9.22 13.33
CA GLY A 34 11.78 -9.02 12.97
C GLY A 34 12.71 -9.88 13.80
N ILE A 35 12.50 -9.95 15.12
CA ILE A 35 13.26 -10.83 16.03
C ILE A 35 13.00 -12.30 15.65
N LEU A 36 11.77 -12.67 15.42
CA LEU A 36 11.38 -14.02 15.04
C LEU A 36 12.06 -14.45 13.72
N ALA A 37 12.12 -13.56 12.74
CA ALA A 37 12.81 -13.80 11.46
C ALA A 37 14.32 -13.96 11.63
N ASP A 38 14.93 -13.26 12.60
CA ASP A 38 16.36 -13.42 12.91
C ASP A 38 16.64 -14.73 13.69
N LEU A 39 15.69 -15.23 14.49
CA LEU A 39 15.81 -16.48 15.26
C LEU A 39 15.49 -17.72 14.42
N LEU A 40 14.37 -17.72 13.72
CA LEU A 40 13.89 -18.86 12.95
C LEU A 40 14.51 -18.93 11.55
N GLY A 41 15.09 -17.83 11.08
CA GLY A 41 15.57 -17.66 9.72
C GLY A 41 14.55 -16.96 8.83
N ARG A 42 15.07 -16.24 7.83
CA ARG A 42 14.26 -15.41 6.94
C ARG A 42 13.38 -16.22 6.00
N LYS A 43 13.88 -17.38 5.56
CA LYS A 43 13.15 -18.32 4.70
C LYS A 43 11.90 -18.84 5.41
N LEU A 44 12.05 -19.33 6.64
CA LEU A 44 10.94 -19.86 7.42
C LEU A 44 9.95 -18.73 7.77
N SER A 45 10.43 -17.55 8.14
CA SER A 45 9.57 -16.37 8.40
C SER A 45 8.70 -16.02 7.18
N LEU A 46 9.26 -16.06 5.96
CA LEU A 46 8.48 -15.87 4.73
C LEU A 46 7.46 -16.98 4.52
N ALA A 47 7.83 -18.25 4.73
CA ALA A 47 6.89 -19.36 4.58
C ALA A 47 5.71 -19.23 5.57
N VAL A 48 5.99 -18.90 6.84
CA VAL A 48 4.96 -18.63 7.87
C VAL A 48 4.06 -17.45 7.46
N SER A 49 4.63 -16.39 6.84
CA SER A 49 3.84 -15.29 6.31
C SER A 49 2.82 -15.77 5.25
N PHE A 50 3.24 -16.60 4.28
CA PHE A 50 2.33 -17.11 3.26
C PHE A 50 1.27 -18.04 3.85
N PHE A 51 1.63 -18.85 4.82
CA PHE A 51 0.67 -19.66 5.57
C PHE A 51 -0.36 -18.79 6.33
N ALA A 52 0.09 -17.72 6.97
CA ALA A 52 -0.80 -16.76 7.63
C ALA A 52 -1.74 -16.04 6.64
N TYR A 53 -1.27 -15.70 5.41
CA TYR A 53 -2.15 -15.17 4.36
C TYR A 53 -3.21 -16.19 3.94
N ILE A 54 -2.86 -17.47 3.81
CA ILE A 54 -3.83 -18.54 3.48
C ILE A 54 -4.93 -18.59 4.55
N ILE A 55 -4.54 -18.58 5.85
CA ILE A 55 -5.50 -18.55 6.95
C ILE A 55 -6.37 -17.29 6.88
N ALA A 56 -5.78 -16.11 6.63
CA ALA A 56 -6.50 -14.86 6.53
C ALA A 56 -7.56 -14.89 5.41
N PHE A 57 -7.20 -15.35 4.21
CA PHE A 57 -8.14 -15.45 3.09
C PHE A 57 -9.28 -16.44 3.35
N ILE A 58 -8.96 -17.61 3.91
CA ILE A 58 -9.96 -18.61 4.31
C ILE A 58 -10.89 -18.01 5.38
N SER A 59 -10.31 -17.32 6.38
CA SER A 59 -11.10 -16.65 7.42
C SER A 59 -12.01 -15.57 6.86
N ILE A 60 -11.56 -14.75 5.89
CA ILE A 60 -12.41 -13.74 5.23
C ILE A 60 -13.56 -14.43 4.46
N TYR A 61 -13.27 -15.52 3.75
CA TYR A 61 -14.30 -16.27 2.99
C TYR A 61 -15.41 -16.82 3.88
N TYR A 62 -15.06 -17.36 5.07
CA TYR A 62 -16.03 -17.93 6.02
C TYR A 62 -16.56 -16.91 7.04
N SER A 63 -16.13 -15.66 6.99
CA SER A 63 -16.62 -14.64 7.93
C SER A 63 -18.09 -14.34 7.69
N THR A 64 -18.88 -14.44 8.76
CA THR A 64 -20.33 -14.14 8.76
C THR A 64 -20.67 -12.90 9.58
N ASN A 65 -19.70 -12.35 10.32
CA ASN A 65 -19.90 -11.18 11.16
C ASN A 65 -18.65 -10.33 11.27
N PHE A 66 -18.81 -9.11 11.77
CA PHE A 66 -17.72 -8.13 11.88
C PHE A 66 -16.56 -8.57 12.78
N TYR A 67 -16.81 -9.31 13.85
CA TYR A 67 -15.74 -9.76 14.77
C TYR A 67 -14.81 -10.80 14.11
N LEU A 68 -15.38 -11.69 13.30
CA LEU A 68 -14.57 -12.64 12.52
C LEU A 68 -13.72 -11.90 11.47
N LEU A 69 -14.25 -10.84 10.86
CA LEU A 69 -13.48 -9.99 9.96
C LEU A 69 -12.32 -9.29 10.68
N ILE A 70 -12.52 -8.78 11.91
CA ILE A 70 -11.43 -8.20 12.74
C ILE A 70 -10.30 -9.22 12.91
N THR A 71 -10.66 -10.46 13.26
CA THR A 71 -9.67 -11.54 13.44
C THR A 71 -8.93 -11.84 12.14
N ALA A 72 -9.64 -11.96 11.02
CA ALA A 72 -9.07 -12.22 9.70
C ALA A 72 -8.13 -11.10 9.24
N PHE A 73 -8.52 -9.83 9.43
CA PHE A 73 -7.68 -8.67 9.09
C PHE A 73 -6.48 -8.52 10.03
N SER A 74 -6.59 -8.95 11.28
CA SER A 74 -5.46 -9.02 12.21
C SER A 74 -4.43 -10.07 11.77
N ILE A 75 -4.88 -11.27 11.37
CA ILE A 75 -4.02 -12.31 10.79
C ILE A 75 -3.38 -11.81 9.49
N PHE A 76 -4.12 -11.07 8.66
CA PHE A 76 -3.59 -10.47 7.45
C PHE A 76 -2.47 -9.45 7.75
N GLY A 77 -2.65 -8.60 8.79
CA GLY A 77 -1.63 -7.65 9.25
C GLY A 77 -0.36 -8.35 9.76
N LEU A 78 -0.50 -9.44 10.51
CA LEU A 78 0.62 -10.30 10.93
C LEU A 78 1.37 -10.87 9.70
N ALA A 79 0.65 -11.40 8.73
CA ALA A 79 1.22 -11.94 7.50
C ALA A 79 2.01 -10.87 6.73
N GLU A 80 1.46 -9.65 6.60
CA GLU A 80 2.10 -8.51 5.94
C GLU A 80 3.43 -8.16 6.59
N THR A 81 3.50 -8.19 7.92
CA THR A 81 4.70 -7.86 8.69
C THR A 81 5.81 -8.90 8.51
N LEU A 82 5.48 -10.17 8.68
CA LEU A 82 6.42 -11.28 8.48
C LEU A 82 7.03 -11.27 7.07
N ARG A 83 6.24 -10.87 6.06
CA ARG A 83 6.69 -10.79 4.66
C ARG A 83 7.61 -9.61 4.42
N SER A 84 7.24 -8.41 4.88
CA SER A 84 7.86 -7.14 4.46
C SER A 84 9.35 -7.08 4.81
N GLY A 85 9.73 -7.45 6.02
CA GLY A 85 11.12 -7.46 6.49
C GLY A 85 11.94 -8.56 5.85
N SER A 86 11.43 -9.79 5.86
CA SER A 86 12.15 -10.98 5.42
C SER A 86 12.40 -10.98 3.91
N HIS A 87 11.44 -10.56 3.09
CA HIS A 87 11.58 -10.51 1.63
C HIS A 87 12.73 -9.59 1.19
N LYS A 88 12.75 -8.34 1.70
CA LYS A 88 13.82 -7.39 1.38
C LYS A 88 15.20 -7.90 1.84
N ALA A 89 15.24 -8.52 3.00
CA ALA A 89 16.49 -9.01 3.59
C ALA A 89 17.08 -10.20 2.81
N ILE A 90 16.26 -11.11 2.29
CA ILE A 90 16.72 -12.21 1.42
C ILE A 90 17.32 -11.67 0.12
N ILE A 91 16.65 -10.69 -0.53
CA ILE A 91 17.16 -10.05 -1.74
C ILE A 91 18.54 -9.43 -1.49
N VAL A 92 18.69 -8.65 -0.41
CA VAL A 92 19.98 -8.01 -0.08
C VAL A 92 21.06 -9.05 0.18
N SER A 93 20.77 -10.11 0.94
CA SER A 93 21.73 -11.18 1.21
C SER A 93 22.15 -11.91 -0.07
N TYR A 94 21.23 -12.12 -1.00
CA TYR A 94 21.54 -12.71 -2.30
C TYR A 94 22.49 -11.82 -3.11
N LEU A 95 22.17 -10.52 -3.23
CA LEU A 95 22.99 -9.57 -3.97
C LEU A 95 24.40 -9.40 -3.34
N GLU A 96 24.49 -9.43 -2.01
CA GLU A 96 25.74 -9.37 -1.29
C GLU A 96 26.63 -10.60 -1.60
N LYS A 97 26.04 -11.79 -1.58
CA LYS A 97 26.77 -13.04 -1.90
C LYS A 97 27.23 -13.11 -3.34
N GLN A 98 26.49 -12.53 -4.27
CA GLN A 98 26.86 -12.48 -5.70
C GLN A 98 27.83 -11.34 -6.04
N GLY A 99 28.14 -10.45 -5.09
CA GLY A 99 28.92 -9.24 -5.37
C GLY A 99 28.18 -8.17 -6.17
N TRP A 100 26.85 -8.24 -6.26
CA TRP A 100 25.99 -7.37 -7.10
C TRP A 100 25.33 -6.24 -6.32
N MET A 101 25.94 -5.79 -5.24
CA MET A 101 25.36 -4.70 -4.41
C MET A 101 25.16 -3.39 -5.16
N SER A 102 25.98 -3.11 -6.18
CA SER A 102 25.79 -1.96 -7.08
C SER A 102 24.46 -1.98 -7.84
N LEU A 103 23.88 -3.17 -8.09
CA LEU A 103 22.62 -3.36 -8.79
C LEU A 103 21.39 -3.34 -7.86
N LYS A 104 21.56 -3.11 -6.56
CA LYS A 104 20.50 -3.17 -5.54
C LYS A 104 19.29 -2.31 -5.92
N THR A 105 19.53 -1.07 -6.34
CA THR A 105 18.46 -0.13 -6.70
C THR A 105 17.67 -0.61 -7.93
N ASP A 106 18.39 -1.12 -8.94
CA ASP A 106 17.76 -1.63 -10.15
C ASP A 106 16.95 -2.89 -9.90
N TYR A 107 17.46 -3.77 -9.03
CA TYR A 107 16.76 -4.99 -8.63
C TYR A 107 15.44 -4.66 -7.92
N PHE A 108 15.46 -3.75 -6.94
CA PHE A 108 14.23 -3.34 -6.25
C PHE A 108 13.23 -2.63 -7.16
N ALA A 109 13.70 -1.81 -8.10
CA ALA A 109 12.82 -1.15 -9.07
C ALA A 109 12.15 -2.16 -10.01
N ASN A 110 12.90 -3.13 -10.52
CA ASN A 110 12.37 -4.20 -11.37
C ASN A 110 11.39 -5.09 -10.60
N THR A 111 11.74 -5.51 -9.37
CA THR A 111 10.84 -6.29 -8.50
C THR A 111 9.51 -5.58 -8.28
N ARG A 112 9.54 -4.26 -8.08
CA ARG A 112 8.33 -3.45 -7.91
C ARG A 112 7.51 -3.38 -9.20
N ALA A 113 8.15 -3.19 -10.36
CA ALA A 113 7.46 -3.18 -11.64
C ALA A 113 6.76 -4.51 -11.92
N TRP A 114 7.43 -5.64 -11.68
CA TRP A 114 6.85 -6.97 -11.80
C TRP A 114 5.72 -7.22 -10.80
N ALA A 115 5.82 -6.71 -9.57
CA ALA A 115 4.74 -6.79 -8.60
C ALA A 115 3.48 -6.05 -9.08
N GLN A 116 3.63 -4.86 -9.66
CA GLN A 116 2.50 -4.10 -10.24
C GLN A 116 1.93 -4.79 -11.48
N PHE A 117 2.77 -5.36 -12.34
CA PHE A 117 2.33 -6.15 -13.48
C PHE A 117 1.55 -7.40 -13.04
N GLY A 118 2.04 -8.10 -12.02
CA GLY A 118 1.32 -9.23 -11.41
C GLY A 118 -0.04 -8.80 -10.83
N SER A 119 -0.12 -7.63 -10.18
CA SER A 119 -1.38 -7.07 -9.70
C SER A 119 -2.35 -6.75 -10.84
N ALA A 120 -1.84 -6.27 -11.98
CA ALA A 120 -2.66 -6.03 -13.16
C ALA A 120 -3.30 -7.34 -13.67
N ILE A 121 -2.50 -8.39 -13.87
CA ILE A 121 -3.02 -9.69 -14.31
C ILE A 121 -3.99 -10.26 -13.27
N SER A 122 -3.66 -10.19 -11.99
CA SER A 122 -4.51 -10.70 -10.91
C SER A 122 -5.87 -9.99 -10.86
N SER A 123 -5.93 -8.69 -11.18
CA SER A 123 -7.20 -7.96 -11.21
C SER A 123 -8.10 -8.40 -12.37
N LEU A 124 -7.54 -8.71 -13.54
CA LEU A 124 -8.29 -9.32 -14.64
C LEU A 124 -8.81 -10.70 -14.28
N ILE A 125 -7.94 -11.56 -13.73
CA ILE A 125 -8.34 -12.91 -13.29
C ILE A 125 -9.48 -12.80 -12.27
N ALA A 126 -9.38 -11.90 -11.30
CA ALA A 126 -10.45 -11.67 -10.32
C ALA A 126 -11.76 -11.21 -10.98
N GLY A 127 -11.68 -10.30 -11.95
CA GLY A 127 -12.85 -9.87 -12.73
C GLY A 127 -13.54 -11.02 -13.47
N PHE A 128 -12.76 -11.86 -14.15
CA PHE A 128 -13.27 -13.06 -14.81
C PHE A 128 -13.83 -14.10 -13.83
N LEU A 129 -13.17 -14.31 -12.68
CA LEU A 129 -13.69 -15.21 -11.65
C LEU A 129 -15.07 -14.77 -11.16
N VAL A 130 -15.30 -13.47 -10.93
CA VAL A 130 -16.63 -12.97 -10.54
C VAL A 130 -17.61 -13.11 -11.70
N LEU A 131 -17.18 -12.84 -12.95
CA LEU A 131 -18.03 -13.01 -14.13
C LEU A 131 -18.57 -14.45 -14.24
N PHE A 132 -17.75 -15.46 -13.92
CA PHE A 132 -18.17 -16.87 -14.01
C PHE A 132 -18.84 -17.39 -12.73
N SER A 133 -18.44 -16.93 -11.53
CA SER A 133 -18.96 -17.43 -10.25
C SER A 133 -20.21 -16.65 -9.76
N GLY A 134 -20.40 -15.40 -10.19
CA GLY A 134 -21.41 -14.49 -9.67
C GLY A 134 -21.16 -14.00 -8.23
N GLU A 135 -20.00 -14.32 -7.62
CA GLU A 135 -19.74 -14.06 -6.20
C GLU A 135 -18.37 -13.42 -5.95
N PHE A 136 -18.35 -12.26 -5.28
CA PHE A 136 -17.09 -11.62 -4.89
C PHE A 136 -16.31 -12.40 -3.82
N LYS A 137 -16.97 -13.13 -2.93
CA LYS A 137 -16.32 -13.92 -1.88
C LYS A 137 -15.41 -15.01 -2.45
N SER A 138 -15.74 -15.57 -3.60
CA SER A 138 -14.98 -16.64 -4.26
C SER A 138 -13.55 -16.23 -4.58
N ILE A 139 -13.27 -14.93 -4.80
CA ILE A 139 -11.93 -14.40 -5.03
C ILE A 139 -10.98 -14.76 -3.89
N PHE A 140 -11.46 -14.72 -2.63
CA PHE A 140 -10.61 -15.03 -1.47
C PHE A 140 -10.20 -16.49 -1.47
N LEU A 141 -11.11 -17.41 -1.80
CA LEU A 141 -10.80 -18.82 -1.86
C LEU A 141 -9.81 -19.14 -3.02
N TYR A 142 -10.05 -18.57 -4.21
CA TYR A 142 -9.15 -18.72 -5.34
C TYR A 142 -7.77 -18.11 -5.10
N SER A 143 -7.70 -17.03 -4.31
CA SER A 143 -6.42 -16.42 -3.91
C SER A 143 -5.55 -17.36 -3.07
N VAL A 144 -6.12 -18.35 -2.40
CA VAL A 144 -5.36 -19.35 -1.62
C VAL A 144 -4.43 -20.16 -2.51
N ILE A 145 -4.83 -20.47 -3.75
CA ILE A 145 -4.07 -21.33 -4.67
C ILE A 145 -2.65 -20.77 -4.93
N PRO A 146 -2.47 -19.53 -5.43
CA PRO A 146 -1.12 -18.99 -5.65
C PRO A 146 -0.33 -18.83 -4.36
N TYR A 147 -0.98 -18.62 -3.21
CA TYR A 147 -0.28 -18.55 -1.93
C TYR A 147 0.22 -19.93 -1.49
N ILE A 148 -0.52 -21.01 -1.71
CA ILE A 148 -0.05 -22.39 -1.49
C ILE A 148 1.15 -22.69 -2.38
N ILE A 149 1.06 -22.41 -3.68
CA ILE A 149 2.16 -22.63 -4.63
C ILE A 149 3.41 -21.89 -4.17
N ASN A 150 3.26 -20.62 -3.76
CA ASN A 150 4.39 -19.82 -3.33
C ASN A 150 4.94 -20.26 -1.95
N PHE A 151 4.09 -20.79 -1.07
CA PHE A 151 4.53 -21.40 0.19
C PHE A 151 5.51 -22.56 -0.07
N PHE A 152 5.17 -23.48 -0.95
CA PHE A 152 6.06 -24.58 -1.31
C PHE A 152 7.30 -24.11 -2.07
N ASN A 153 7.16 -23.13 -2.97
CA ASN A 153 8.29 -22.51 -3.64
C ASN A 153 9.29 -21.90 -2.64
N LEU A 154 8.82 -21.21 -1.61
CA LEU A 154 9.68 -20.66 -0.55
C LEU A 154 10.38 -21.77 0.26
N LEU A 155 9.69 -22.87 0.54
CA LEU A 155 10.29 -24.03 1.21
C LEU A 155 11.41 -24.68 0.39
N SER A 156 11.39 -24.55 -0.94
CA SER A 156 12.45 -25.05 -1.83
C SER A 156 13.70 -24.14 -1.88
N TYR A 157 13.65 -22.91 -1.36
CA TYR A 157 14.77 -21.98 -1.40
C TYR A 157 16.03 -22.55 -0.72
N PRO A 158 17.23 -22.34 -1.27
CA PRO A 158 18.46 -22.83 -0.72
C PRO A 158 18.74 -22.29 0.70
N LYS A 159 19.29 -23.14 1.58
CA LYS A 159 19.61 -22.77 2.96
C LYS A 159 20.60 -21.59 3.07
N TYR A 160 21.48 -21.42 2.08
CA TYR A 160 22.46 -20.33 2.10
C TYR A 160 21.83 -18.91 2.07
N LEU A 161 20.59 -18.77 1.62
CA LEU A 161 19.85 -17.49 1.67
C LEU A 161 19.39 -17.13 3.09
N ASP A 162 19.36 -18.10 3.99
CA ASP A 162 18.90 -17.97 5.36
C ASP A 162 20.01 -17.54 6.35
N GLU A 163 21.28 -17.68 5.96
CA GLU A 163 22.43 -17.52 6.87
C GLU A 163 22.79 -16.07 7.23
N GLY A 164 22.18 -15.08 6.61
CA GLY A 164 22.54 -13.66 6.76
C GLY A 164 22.14 -12.99 8.08
N GLY A 165 21.29 -13.61 8.93
CA GLY A 165 20.66 -12.98 10.10
C GLY A 165 21.45 -13.11 11.41
N LYS A 166 22.27 -14.14 11.56
CA LYS A 166 22.78 -14.57 12.88
C LYS A 166 23.85 -13.68 13.52
N LYS A 167 24.52 -12.75 12.82
CA LYS A 167 25.74 -12.09 13.34
C LYS A 167 25.68 -10.59 13.66
N LYS A 168 24.64 -9.80 13.33
CA LYS A 168 24.74 -8.32 13.39
C LYS A 168 23.76 -7.55 14.27
N LYS A 169 22.81 -8.16 15.03
CA LYS A 169 21.67 -7.38 15.58
C LYS A 169 21.52 -7.26 17.10
N LYS A 170 22.51 -7.60 17.93
CA LYS A 170 22.35 -7.38 19.40
C LYS A 170 22.34 -5.91 19.85
N LYS A 171 22.71 -4.94 19.01
CA LYS A 171 22.80 -3.50 19.39
C LYS A 171 21.72 -2.58 18.84
N ALA A 172 20.93 -2.98 17.85
CA ALA A 172 20.00 -2.07 17.14
C ALA A 172 18.63 -1.90 17.82
N GLN A 173 18.25 -2.78 18.72
CA GLN A 173 16.86 -2.85 19.23
C GLN A 173 16.55 -1.95 20.44
N ILE A 174 17.52 -1.40 21.13
CA ILE A 174 17.26 -0.80 22.47
C ILE A 174 16.75 0.64 22.42
N ASN A 175 16.68 1.30 21.25
CA ASN A 175 16.45 2.74 21.23
C ASN A 175 15.51 3.28 20.15
N PHE A 176 14.48 2.53 19.65
CA PHE A 176 13.55 3.08 18.65
C PHE A 176 12.87 4.37 19.15
N ILE A 177 12.38 4.38 20.39
CA ILE A 177 11.76 5.58 20.99
C ILE A 177 12.76 6.74 21.07
N LYS A 178 14.00 6.46 21.47
CA LYS A 178 15.06 7.47 21.50
C LYS A 178 15.46 7.95 20.10
N GLN A 179 15.49 7.04 19.13
CA GLN A 179 15.74 7.36 17.72
C GLN A 179 14.60 8.17 17.12
N LEU A 180 13.35 7.82 17.40
CA LEU A 180 12.16 8.57 17.01
C LEU A 180 12.26 10.01 17.55
N TRP A 181 12.59 10.17 18.84
CA TRP A 181 12.71 11.46 19.46
C TRP A 181 13.86 12.31 18.88
N LEU A 182 15.00 11.68 18.53
CA LEU A 182 16.12 12.36 17.86
C LEU A 182 15.74 12.85 16.46
N VAL A 183 14.96 12.08 15.70
CA VAL A 183 14.45 12.49 14.38
C VAL A 183 13.43 13.62 14.52
N LEU A 184 12.50 13.51 15.49
CA LEU A 184 11.48 14.53 15.75
C LEU A 184 12.07 15.86 16.28
N LYS A 185 13.29 15.87 16.81
CA LYS A 185 14.00 17.13 17.14
C LYS A 185 14.60 17.85 15.93
N GLN A 186 14.80 17.13 14.81
CA GLN A 186 15.42 17.74 13.62
C GLN A 186 14.33 18.25 12.67
N LYS A 187 14.11 19.57 12.67
CA LYS A 187 13.10 20.25 11.84
C LYS A 187 13.15 19.87 10.37
N GLN A 188 14.36 19.67 9.82
CA GLN A 188 14.55 19.28 8.43
C GLN A 188 14.02 17.85 8.17
N LEU A 189 14.29 16.90 9.06
CA LEU A 189 13.80 15.52 8.92
C LEU A 189 12.28 15.43 9.06
N ILE A 190 11.67 16.22 9.96
CA ILE A 190 10.20 16.30 10.05
C ILE A 190 9.61 16.74 8.70
N LYS A 191 10.16 17.80 8.10
CA LYS A 191 9.71 18.29 6.79
C LYS A 191 9.82 17.22 5.71
N VAL A 192 10.94 16.50 5.65
CA VAL A 192 11.19 15.45 4.68
C VAL A 192 10.21 14.29 4.87
N ILE A 193 10.05 13.79 6.10
CA ILE A 193 9.14 12.68 6.41
C ILE A 193 7.69 13.08 6.17
N THR A 194 7.27 14.27 6.58
CA THR A 194 5.90 14.77 6.31
C THR A 194 5.63 14.83 4.82
N ASN A 195 6.55 15.38 4.05
CA ASN A 195 6.45 15.42 2.60
C ASN A 195 6.42 14.00 2.00
N ALA A 196 7.16 13.06 2.57
CA ALA A 196 7.21 11.67 2.15
C ALA A 196 5.87 10.94 2.34
N THR A 197 5.26 11.12 3.50
CA THR A 197 4.19 10.23 3.97
C THR A 197 2.78 10.70 3.59
N ILE A 198 2.51 12.01 3.49
CA ILE A 198 1.15 12.54 3.34
C ILE A 198 0.42 11.95 2.13
N LEU A 199 0.98 12.05 0.91
CA LEU A 199 0.31 11.55 -0.30
C LEU A 199 0.16 10.03 -0.28
N SER A 200 1.21 9.33 0.16
CA SER A 200 1.17 7.87 0.24
C SER A 200 0.19 7.36 1.30
N SER A 201 0.00 8.09 2.41
CA SER A 201 -1.01 7.79 3.42
C SER A 201 -2.42 8.07 2.92
N PHE A 202 -2.63 9.21 2.24
CA PHE A 202 -3.90 9.55 1.59
C PHE A 202 -4.30 8.46 0.59
N LEU A 203 -3.40 8.12 -0.33
CA LEU A 203 -3.66 7.05 -1.30
C LEU A 203 -3.85 5.69 -0.60
N GLY A 204 -3.04 5.38 0.41
CA GLY A 204 -3.14 4.15 1.19
C GLY A 204 -4.49 3.96 1.87
N ALA A 205 -5.09 5.07 2.34
CA ALA A 205 -6.40 5.07 2.98
C ALA A 205 -7.57 5.03 1.99
N SER A 206 -7.46 5.75 0.87
CA SER A 206 -8.60 5.99 -0.05
C SER A 206 -8.64 5.07 -1.27
N LYS A 207 -7.52 4.45 -1.64
CA LYS A 207 -7.36 3.72 -2.90
C LYS A 207 -8.37 2.60 -3.13
N ASP A 208 -8.77 1.91 -2.08
CA ASP A 208 -9.70 0.79 -2.19
C ASP A 208 -11.15 1.27 -2.24
N PHE A 209 -11.44 2.47 -1.72
CA PHE A 209 -12.76 3.10 -1.76
C PHE A 209 -13.15 3.61 -3.17
N ILE A 210 -12.25 3.57 -4.15
CA ILE A 210 -12.62 3.77 -5.56
C ILE A 210 -13.45 2.59 -6.11
N GLN A 211 -13.45 1.41 -5.46
CA GLN A 211 -14.20 0.24 -5.93
C GLN A 211 -15.73 0.50 -5.99
N PRO A 212 -16.38 1.09 -4.98
CA PRO A 212 -17.78 1.48 -5.09
C PRO A 212 -18.03 2.47 -6.24
N MET A 213 -17.15 3.43 -6.50
CA MET A 213 -17.26 4.34 -7.64
C MET A 213 -17.21 3.57 -8.97
N MET A 214 -16.30 2.59 -9.08
CA MET A 214 -16.22 1.72 -10.26
C MET A 214 -17.45 0.84 -10.40
N ALA A 215 -18.04 0.35 -9.29
CA ALA A 215 -19.25 -0.43 -9.28
C ALA A 215 -20.44 0.40 -9.78
N THR A 216 -20.61 1.62 -9.27
CA THR A 216 -21.65 2.55 -9.77
C THR A 216 -21.48 2.81 -11.26
N PHE A 217 -20.25 3.05 -11.72
CA PHE A 217 -19.98 3.25 -13.16
C PHE A 217 -20.33 2.00 -13.97
N ALA A 218 -19.97 0.80 -13.51
CA ALA A 218 -20.26 -0.46 -14.23
C ALA A 218 -21.75 -0.65 -14.53
N LEU A 219 -22.60 -0.26 -13.60
CA LEU A 219 -24.06 -0.38 -13.75
C LEU A 219 -24.66 0.63 -14.74
N THR A 220 -23.93 1.71 -15.07
CA THR A 220 -24.37 2.69 -16.07
C THR A 220 -24.01 2.31 -17.51
N LEU A 221 -23.28 1.21 -17.73
CA LEU A 221 -22.77 0.83 -19.05
C LEU A 221 -23.83 0.03 -19.86
N PRO A 222 -24.43 0.62 -20.89
CA PRO A 222 -25.51 -0.03 -21.64
C PRO A 222 -25.03 -1.21 -22.48
N PHE A 223 -23.76 -1.21 -22.92
CA PHE A 223 -23.18 -2.27 -23.75
C PHE A 223 -22.93 -3.60 -23.00
N LEU A 224 -23.06 -3.61 -21.67
CA LEU A 224 -23.02 -4.83 -20.85
C LEU A 224 -24.43 -5.43 -20.61
N GLY A 225 -25.44 -5.00 -21.33
CA GLY A 225 -26.82 -5.50 -21.22
C GLY A 225 -26.96 -7.01 -21.51
N PHE A 226 -25.95 -7.64 -22.11
CA PHE A 226 -25.95 -9.10 -22.33
C PHE A 226 -25.56 -9.92 -21.08
N ILE A 227 -25.12 -9.26 -20.01
CA ILE A 227 -24.86 -9.87 -18.69
C ILE A 227 -26.04 -9.51 -17.80
N ASP A 228 -26.80 -10.49 -17.35
CA ASP A 228 -28.02 -10.24 -16.54
C ASP A 228 -27.64 -9.89 -15.07
N ASP A 229 -26.63 -10.50 -14.51
CA ASP A 229 -26.23 -10.31 -13.11
C ASP A 229 -25.35 -9.06 -12.94
N ASP A 230 -25.80 -8.13 -12.11
CA ASP A 230 -25.10 -6.89 -11.79
C ASP A 230 -23.72 -7.13 -11.11
N LYS A 231 -23.58 -8.20 -10.30
CA LYS A 231 -22.29 -8.55 -9.68
C LYS A 231 -21.26 -8.95 -10.73
N GLN A 232 -21.68 -9.70 -11.74
CA GLN A 232 -20.84 -10.11 -12.85
C GLN A 232 -20.38 -8.89 -13.67
N LYS A 233 -21.27 -7.95 -13.98
CA LYS A 233 -20.92 -6.68 -14.65
C LYS A 233 -19.88 -5.91 -13.85
N VAL A 234 -20.17 -5.70 -12.56
CA VAL A 234 -19.29 -4.96 -11.66
C VAL A 234 -17.92 -5.66 -11.55
N GLY A 235 -17.90 -6.98 -11.36
CA GLY A 235 -16.66 -7.75 -11.27
C GLY A 235 -15.77 -7.58 -12.50
N LEU A 236 -16.34 -7.71 -13.69
CA LEU A 236 -15.62 -7.55 -14.96
C LEU A 236 -15.06 -6.13 -15.11
N VAL A 237 -15.89 -5.09 -14.93
CA VAL A 237 -15.49 -3.69 -15.12
C VAL A 237 -14.41 -3.29 -14.11
N VAL A 238 -14.59 -3.63 -12.83
CA VAL A 238 -13.61 -3.35 -11.78
C VAL A 238 -12.28 -4.05 -12.09
N GLY A 239 -12.31 -5.31 -12.55
CA GLY A 239 -11.13 -6.05 -12.95
C GLY A 239 -10.35 -5.38 -14.09
N VAL A 240 -11.06 -4.93 -15.14
CA VAL A 240 -10.47 -4.23 -16.29
C VAL A 240 -9.91 -2.86 -15.89
N LEU A 241 -10.64 -2.09 -15.09
CA LEU A 241 -10.17 -0.77 -14.63
C LEU A 241 -8.90 -0.89 -13.77
N TYR A 242 -8.85 -1.83 -12.83
CA TYR A 242 -7.64 -2.07 -12.04
C TYR A 242 -6.48 -2.59 -12.89
N PHE A 243 -6.74 -3.43 -13.89
CA PHE A 243 -5.71 -3.81 -14.85
C PHE A 243 -5.06 -2.58 -15.48
N GLY A 244 -5.87 -1.64 -16.00
CA GLY A 244 -5.37 -0.41 -16.58
C GLY A 244 -4.56 0.42 -15.56
N ILE A 245 -5.08 0.62 -14.34
CA ILE A 245 -4.41 1.35 -13.27
C ILE A 245 -3.05 0.73 -12.95
N TYR A 246 -2.99 -0.58 -12.74
CA TYR A 246 -1.74 -1.26 -12.37
C TYR A 246 -0.73 -1.31 -13.53
N MET A 247 -1.18 -1.41 -14.78
CA MET A 247 -0.30 -1.30 -15.95
C MET A 247 0.33 0.10 -16.05
N MET A 248 -0.48 1.16 -15.85
CA MET A 248 0.02 2.54 -15.86
C MET A 248 1.00 2.81 -14.70
N THR A 249 0.70 2.32 -13.49
CA THR A 249 1.57 2.49 -12.31
C THR A 249 2.87 1.69 -12.43
N SER A 250 2.84 0.51 -13.06
CA SER A 250 4.04 -0.26 -13.38
C SER A 250 4.98 0.54 -14.29
N ARG A 251 4.46 1.11 -15.35
CA ARG A 251 5.25 1.97 -16.26
C ARG A 251 5.74 3.24 -15.58
N ALA A 252 4.91 3.91 -14.77
CA ALA A 252 5.31 5.09 -14.02
C ALA A 252 6.50 4.81 -13.09
N ALA A 253 6.52 3.66 -12.42
CA ALA A 253 7.63 3.26 -11.56
C ALA A 253 8.94 3.07 -12.34
N VAL A 254 8.90 2.53 -13.57
CA VAL A 254 10.08 2.39 -14.44
C VAL A 254 10.57 3.76 -14.93
N ILE A 255 9.64 4.59 -15.41
CA ILE A 255 9.95 5.94 -15.96
C ILE A 255 10.54 6.86 -14.88
N SER A 256 10.24 6.64 -13.60
CA SER A 256 10.74 7.46 -12.48
C SER A 256 12.26 7.62 -12.47
N LYS A 257 13.02 6.60 -12.93
CA LYS A 257 14.48 6.67 -13.06
C LYS A 257 14.94 7.72 -14.07
N SER A 258 14.29 7.77 -15.24
CA SER A 258 14.59 8.72 -16.29
C SER A 258 14.17 10.14 -15.89
N VAL A 259 13.04 10.26 -15.22
CA VAL A 259 12.53 11.52 -14.65
C VAL A 259 13.49 12.05 -13.60
N LYS A 260 13.98 11.22 -12.66
CA LYS A 260 14.96 11.62 -11.64
C LYS A 260 16.21 12.26 -12.25
N LYS A 261 16.74 11.69 -13.36
CA LYS A 261 17.95 12.21 -14.02
C LYS A 261 17.76 13.60 -14.62
N LYS A 262 16.51 13.98 -14.96
CA LYS A 262 16.16 15.26 -15.59
C LYS A 262 15.75 16.35 -14.59
N ILE A 263 15.57 16.00 -13.32
CA ILE A 263 15.11 16.94 -12.28
C ILE A 263 16.30 17.60 -11.61
N PRO A 264 16.50 18.93 -11.77
CA PRO A 264 17.59 19.64 -11.11
C PRO A 264 17.36 19.83 -9.59
N HIS A 265 16.08 19.94 -9.15
CA HIS A 265 15.71 20.20 -7.77
C HIS A 265 14.71 19.15 -7.26
N GLN A 266 15.21 18.06 -6.67
CA GLN A 266 14.38 16.94 -6.19
C GLN A 266 13.37 17.39 -5.13
N GLU A 267 13.74 18.25 -4.19
CA GLU A 267 12.83 18.76 -3.15
C GLU A 267 11.61 19.47 -3.74
N ARG A 268 11.81 20.35 -4.73
CA ARG A 268 10.69 21.04 -5.40
C ARG A 268 9.77 20.06 -6.12
N PHE A 269 10.35 19.11 -6.84
CA PHE A 269 9.57 18.08 -7.54
C PHE A 269 8.71 17.26 -6.56
N ILE A 270 9.30 16.82 -5.44
CA ILE A 270 8.60 16.06 -4.40
C ILE A 270 7.46 16.89 -3.79
N THR A 271 7.69 18.18 -3.57
CA THR A 271 6.67 19.10 -3.06
C THR A 271 5.53 19.32 -4.06
N TYR A 272 5.85 19.62 -5.32
CA TYR A 272 4.83 19.86 -6.34
C TYR A 272 3.99 18.60 -6.60
N THR A 273 4.62 17.44 -6.70
CA THR A 273 3.91 16.18 -6.89
C THR A 273 3.03 15.78 -5.69
N LEU A 274 3.40 16.18 -4.46
CA LEU A 274 2.54 16.04 -3.28
C LEU A 274 1.26 16.86 -3.45
N ILE A 275 1.42 18.17 -3.71
CA ILE A 275 0.29 19.10 -3.82
C ILE A 275 -0.61 18.70 -4.99
N ILE A 276 -0.01 18.45 -6.17
CA ILE A 276 -0.76 18.00 -7.34
C ILE A 276 -1.51 16.70 -7.06
N GLY A 277 -0.88 15.71 -6.43
CA GLY A 277 -1.53 14.44 -6.09
C GLY A 277 -2.73 14.60 -5.15
N LEU A 278 -2.63 15.45 -4.13
CA LEU A 278 -3.74 15.75 -3.23
C LEU A 278 -4.86 16.53 -3.94
N LEU A 279 -4.51 17.54 -4.76
CA LEU A 279 -5.50 18.30 -5.53
C LEU A 279 -6.21 17.43 -6.57
N LEU A 280 -5.52 16.49 -7.20
CA LEU A 280 -6.15 15.48 -8.08
C LEU A 280 -7.15 14.62 -7.29
N GLY A 281 -6.84 14.23 -6.05
CA GLY A 281 -7.76 13.53 -5.16
C GLY A 281 -9.01 14.36 -4.84
N VAL A 282 -8.83 15.64 -4.49
CA VAL A 282 -9.93 16.60 -4.27
C VAL A 282 -10.79 16.74 -5.53
N PHE A 283 -10.15 16.95 -6.68
CA PHE A 283 -10.85 17.13 -7.95
C PHE A 283 -11.62 15.87 -8.38
N ALA A 284 -11.05 14.68 -8.16
CA ALA A 284 -11.77 13.43 -8.36
C ALA A 284 -13.02 13.33 -7.48
N GLY A 285 -12.95 13.78 -6.21
CA GLY A 285 -14.09 13.86 -5.32
C GLY A 285 -15.18 14.80 -5.85
N VAL A 286 -14.82 16.00 -6.31
CA VAL A 286 -15.75 16.98 -6.88
C VAL A 286 -16.45 16.41 -8.13
N LEU A 287 -15.71 15.78 -9.01
CA LEU A 287 -16.25 15.17 -10.22
C LEU A 287 -17.22 14.02 -9.91
N TYR A 288 -16.92 13.23 -8.87
CA TYR A 288 -17.80 12.16 -8.43
C TYR A 288 -19.13 12.68 -7.90
N GLU A 289 -19.10 13.74 -7.06
CA GLU A 289 -20.33 14.41 -6.58
C GLU A 289 -21.13 15.08 -7.73
N ALA A 290 -20.45 15.48 -8.79
CA ALA A 290 -21.09 15.99 -10.01
C ALA A 290 -21.63 14.87 -10.92
N ASN A 291 -21.64 13.60 -10.49
CA ASN A 291 -22.06 12.43 -11.26
C ASN A 291 -21.20 12.14 -12.51
N LEU A 292 -20.01 12.73 -12.60
CA LEU A 292 -19.03 12.46 -13.66
C LEU A 292 -18.09 11.30 -13.28
N THR A 293 -18.67 10.15 -12.92
CA THR A 293 -17.99 9.02 -12.27
C THR A 293 -16.80 8.50 -13.08
N LEU A 294 -16.92 8.33 -14.41
CA LEU A 294 -15.81 7.86 -15.25
C LEU A 294 -14.60 8.82 -15.21
N ILE A 295 -14.89 10.12 -15.29
CA ILE A 295 -13.82 11.16 -15.27
C ILE A 295 -13.20 11.19 -13.87
N ALA A 296 -14.00 11.05 -12.81
CA ALA A 296 -13.51 10.96 -11.43
C ALA A 296 -12.56 9.78 -11.25
N ILE A 297 -12.88 8.59 -11.76
CA ILE A 297 -12.02 7.40 -11.72
C ILE A 297 -10.71 7.67 -12.48
N PHE A 298 -10.79 8.29 -13.67
CA PHE A 298 -9.61 8.63 -14.46
C PHE A 298 -8.69 9.63 -13.70
N ILE A 299 -9.25 10.70 -13.15
CA ILE A 299 -8.49 11.67 -12.35
C ILE A 299 -7.87 11.01 -11.11
N PHE A 300 -8.62 10.15 -10.42
CA PHE A 300 -8.06 9.43 -9.27
C PHE A 300 -6.95 8.46 -9.68
N THR A 301 -7.01 7.89 -10.90
CA THR A 301 -5.92 7.08 -11.45
C THR A 301 -4.61 7.89 -11.57
N LEU A 302 -4.70 9.18 -11.87
CA LEU A 302 -3.51 10.05 -11.90
C LEU A 302 -2.86 10.19 -10.50
N VAL A 303 -3.63 10.08 -9.41
CA VAL A 303 -3.06 10.04 -8.04
C VAL A 303 -2.18 8.80 -7.86
N TYR A 304 -2.65 7.61 -8.32
CA TYR A 304 -1.84 6.39 -8.29
C TYR A 304 -0.55 6.52 -9.10
N ILE A 305 -0.64 7.11 -10.30
CA ILE A 305 0.51 7.33 -11.18
C ILE A 305 1.51 8.28 -10.51
N THR A 306 1.01 9.38 -9.94
CA THR A 306 1.83 10.38 -9.24
C THR A 306 2.57 9.76 -8.05
N ASP A 307 1.90 8.98 -7.20
CA ASP A 307 2.54 8.29 -6.06
C ASP A 307 3.58 7.26 -6.55
N SER A 308 3.28 6.50 -7.61
CA SER A 308 4.17 5.49 -8.16
C SER A 308 5.43 6.09 -8.80
N LEU A 309 5.29 7.23 -9.49
CA LEU A 309 6.41 7.98 -10.06
C LEU A 309 7.29 8.58 -8.96
N ARG A 310 6.66 9.12 -7.91
CA ARG A 310 7.28 9.85 -6.82
C ARG A 310 8.09 8.96 -5.87
N LYS A 311 7.58 7.78 -5.54
CA LYS A 311 8.16 6.90 -4.50
C LYS A 311 9.65 6.59 -4.67
N PRO A 312 10.16 6.17 -5.85
CA PRO A 312 11.59 5.89 -6.00
C PRO A 312 12.47 7.13 -5.86
N ILE A 313 11.99 8.29 -6.35
CA ILE A 313 12.69 9.57 -6.26
C ILE A 313 12.78 10.00 -4.79
N LEU A 314 11.67 9.87 -4.07
CA LEU A 314 11.57 10.19 -2.66
C LEU A 314 12.50 9.33 -1.78
N THR A 315 12.51 8.02 -1.99
CA THR A 315 13.41 7.11 -1.25
C THR A 315 14.86 7.48 -1.47
N SER A 316 15.22 7.88 -2.69
CA SER A 316 16.57 8.36 -2.99
C SER A 316 16.87 9.71 -2.32
N TYR A 317 15.91 10.65 -2.35
CA TYR A 317 16.06 11.96 -1.71
C TYR A 317 16.26 11.83 -0.19
N ILE A 318 15.49 10.97 0.48
CA ILE A 318 15.68 10.67 1.90
C ILE A 318 17.09 10.11 2.17
N ALA A 319 17.58 9.23 1.28
CA ALA A 319 18.91 8.65 1.44
C ALA A 319 20.04 9.68 1.22
N ASP A 320 19.86 10.60 0.27
CA ASP A 320 20.82 11.63 -0.08
C ASP A 320 20.88 12.76 0.97
N ASP A 321 19.71 13.10 1.58
CA ASP A 321 19.59 14.22 2.55
C ASP A 321 19.78 13.78 4.02
N SER A 322 19.91 12.48 4.29
CA SER A 322 20.09 11.95 5.64
C SER A 322 21.54 11.61 5.91
N PRO A 323 22.07 11.94 7.12
CA PRO A 323 23.40 11.47 7.53
C PRO A 323 23.46 9.93 7.44
N THR A 324 24.55 9.40 6.92
CA THR A 324 24.72 7.95 6.67
C THR A 324 24.47 7.11 7.92
N GLU A 325 24.89 7.62 9.08
CA GLU A 325 24.70 6.98 10.39
C GLU A 325 23.22 6.93 10.83
N MET A 326 22.40 7.88 10.37
CA MET A 326 20.99 8.00 10.74
C MET A 326 20.03 7.47 9.67
N LEU A 327 20.49 7.11 8.49
CA LEU A 327 19.65 6.72 7.36
C LEU A 327 18.66 5.59 7.72
N THR A 328 19.13 4.55 8.39
CA THR A 328 18.27 3.44 8.83
C THR A 328 17.18 3.91 9.79
N THR A 329 17.52 4.84 10.69
CA THR A 329 16.60 5.43 11.65
C THR A 329 15.54 6.27 10.93
N VAL A 330 15.96 7.13 9.99
CA VAL A 330 15.04 7.99 9.22
C VAL A 330 14.06 7.15 8.39
N LEU A 331 14.54 6.09 7.73
CA LEU A 331 13.69 5.17 6.97
C LEU A 331 12.72 4.39 7.87
N SER A 332 13.12 4.04 9.09
CA SER A 332 12.23 3.40 10.07
C SER A 332 11.16 4.36 10.57
N VAL A 333 11.52 5.62 10.85
CA VAL A 333 10.55 6.66 11.25
C VAL A 333 9.60 7.00 10.11
N ASP A 334 10.07 7.08 8.86
CA ASP A 334 9.24 7.26 7.66
C ASP A 334 8.19 6.13 7.55
N SER A 335 8.61 4.88 7.67
CA SER A 335 7.70 3.71 7.66
C SER A 335 6.70 3.75 8.82
N PHE A 336 7.13 4.12 10.01
CA PHE A 336 6.29 4.31 11.18
C PHE A 336 5.21 5.36 10.94
N VAL A 337 5.62 6.57 10.54
CA VAL A 337 4.68 7.69 10.29
C VAL A 337 3.71 7.32 9.18
N LEU A 338 4.18 6.71 8.10
CA LEU A 338 3.35 6.24 7.00
C LEU A 338 2.28 5.24 7.48
N THR A 339 2.66 4.26 8.29
CA THR A 339 1.75 3.21 8.77
C THR A 339 0.68 3.78 9.70
N VAL A 340 1.09 4.58 10.70
CA VAL A 340 0.16 5.21 11.65
C VAL A 340 -0.77 6.20 10.95
N SER A 341 -0.22 7.06 10.09
CA SER A 341 -1.03 8.01 9.32
C SER A 341 -2.01 7.30 8.40
N THR A 342 -1.59 6.21 7.73
CA THR A 342 -2.51 5.42 6.89
C THR A 342 -3.63 4.79 7.73
N ALA A 343 -3.33 4.27 8.92
CA ALA A 343 -4.34 3.69 9.80
C ALA A 343 -5.38 4.73 10.24
N LEU A 344 -4.91 5.89 10.71
CA LEU A 344 -5.78 6.98 11.13
C LEU A 344 -6.64 7.50 9.96
N LEU A 345 -6.02 7.74 8.81
CA LEU A 345 -6.73 8.21 7.62
C LEU A 345 -7.73 7.17 7.09
N SER A 346 -7.43 5.87 7.17
CA SER A 346 -8.38 4.83 6.75
C SER A 346 -9.64 4.82 7.61
N PHE A 347 -9.47 4.94 8.93
CA PHE A 347 -10.60 5.06 9.84
C PHE A 347 -11.41 6.33 9.57
N THR A 348 -10.73 7.49 9.52
CA THR A 348 -11.38 8.79 9.27
C THR A 348 -12.08 8.82 7.92
N PHE A 349 -11.48 8.25 6.87
CA PHE A 349 -12.09 8.15 5.55
C PHE A 349 -13.37 7.32 5.58
N GLY A 350 -13.35 6.16 6.26
CA GLY A 350 -14.54 5.34 6.44
C GLY A 350 -15.69 6.09 7.12
N VAL A 351 -15.37 6.81 8.22
CA VAL A 351 -16.34 7.64 8.94
C VAL A 351 -16.94 8.71 8.01
N LEU A 352 -16.10 9.45 7.28
CA LEU A 352 -16.57 10.47 6.35
C LEU A 352 -17.44 9.89 5.22
N CYS A 353 -17.13 8.68 4.73
CA CYS A 353 -17.93 8.02 3.72
C CYS A 353 -19.35 7.66 4.22
N ASP A 354 -19.48 7.23 5.48
CA ASP A 354 -20.80 6.88 6.05
C ASP A 354 -21.66 8.13 6.33
N TYR A 355 -21.04 9.22 6.81
CA TYR A 355 -21.79 10.44 7.14
C TYR A 355 -22.08 11.35 5.96
N LEU A 356 -21.26 11.30 4.91
CA LEU A 356 -21.36 12.21 3.78
C LEU A 356 -21.46 11.42 2.46
N SER A 357 -20.32 11.12 1.87
CA SER A 357 -20.15 10.34 0.64
C SER A 357 -18.68 10.07 0.39
N ILE A 358 -18.37 9.18 -0.56
CA ILE A 358 -16.96 8.90 -0.96
C ILE A 358 -16.31 10.14 -1.58
N GLY A 359 -17.07 10.90 -2.41
CA GLY A 359 -16.56 12.11 -3.05
C GLY A 359 -16.25 13.21 -2.01
N ASN A 360 -17.19 13.46 -1.09
CA ASN A 360 -16.97 14.44 -0.02
C ASN A 360 -15.82 14.03 0.92
N ALA A 361 -15.65 12.73 1.22
CA ALA A 361 -14.53 12.23 1.99
C ALA A 361 -13.18 12.53 1.30
N LEU A 362 -13.08 12.34 -0.03
CA LEU A 362 -11.90 12.70 -0.82
C LEU A 362 -11.61 14.20 -0.75
N ILE A 363 -12.64 15.05 -0.88
CA ILE A 363 -12.53 16.51 -0.86
C ILE A 363 -12.01 16.95 0.52
N ILE A 364 -12.68 16.55 1.59
CA ILE A 364 -12.38 17.00 2.95
C ILE A 364 -10.96 16.56 3.35
N LEU A 365 -10.64 15.27 3.20
CA LEU A 365 -9.31 14.77 3.57
C LEU A 365 -8.21 15.38 2.69
N GLY A 366 -8.45 15.54 1.40
CA GLY A 366 -7.48 16.17 0.50
C GLY A 366 -7.18 17.60 0.92
N ILE A 367 -8.22 18.43 1.19
CA ILE A 367 -8.07 19.82 1.65
C ILE A 367 -7.39 19.87 3.02
N CYS A 368 -7.82 19.04 3.98
CA CYS A 368 -7.20 18.97 5.31
C CYS A 368 -5.71 18.63 5.22
N LEU A 369 -5.31 17.68 4.38
CA LEU A 369 -3.91 17.29 4.22
C LEU A 369 -3.07 18.34 3.49
N VAL A 370 -3.63 19.05 2.51
CA VAL A 370 -2.98 20.22 1.89
C VAL A 370 -2.76 21.30 2.94
N SER A 371 -3.78 21.64 3.72
CA SER A 371 -3.69 22.64 4.79
C SER A 371 -2.66 22.23 5.85
N PHE A 372 -2.69 20.97 6.29
CA PHE A 372 -1.71 20.43 7.24
C PHE A 372 -0.28 20.53 6.69
N TYR A 373 -0.06 20.21 5.42
CA TYR A 373 1.25 20.36 4.79
C TYR A 373 1.76 21.82 4.84
N PHE A 374 0.91 22.80 4.53
CA PHE A 374 1.30 24.21 4.59
C PHE A 374 1.57 24.67 6.02
N ILE A 375 0.79 24.23 6.99
CA ILE A 375 1.03 24.51 8.43
C ILE A 375 2.41 23.98 8.84
N VAL A 376 2.71 22.70 8.55
CA VAL A 376 4.03 22.11 8.85
C VAL A 376 5.14 22.90 8.17
N ARG A 377 4.95 23.30 6.91
CA ARG A 377 5.94 24.10 6.19
C ARG A 377 6.18 25.49 6.81
N LEU A 378 5.15 26.14 7.34
CA LEU A 378 5.28 27.44 8.03
C LEU A 378 6.06 27.29 9.34
N PHE A 379 5.79 26.27 10.15
CA PHE A 379 6.44 26.07 11.44
C PHE A 379 7.88 25.53 11.31
N PHE A 380 8.14 24.67 10.32
CA PHE A 380 9.43 23.98 10.16
C PHE A 380 10.21 24.38 8.91
N GLY A 381 9.67 25.27 8.07
CA GLY A 381 10.26 25.70 6.79
C GLY A 381 11.12 26.96 6.83
N LYS A 382 11.13 27.69 7.93
CA LYS A 382 12.02 28.87 8.07
C LYS A 382 13.41 28.38 8.45
N LYS A 383 14.38 28.63 7.58
CA LYS A 383 15.79 28.78 7.96
C LYS A 383 15.96 30.06 8.74
#